data_ce130ebb6820db10f2a1acd9f4c1d00d
#
_entry.id   ce130ebb6820db10f2a1acd9f4c1d00d
#
_cell.length_a   1.000
_cell.length_b   1.000
_cell.length_c   1.000
_cell.angle_alpha   90.00
_cell.angle_beta   90.00
_cell.angle_gamma   90.00
#
_symmetry.space_group_name_H-M   'P 1'
#
loop_
_entity.id
_entity.type
_entity.pdbx_description
1 polymer ?
#
loop_
_entity_poly.entity_id
_entity_poly.type
_entity_poly.pdbx_seq_one_letter_code
_entity_poly.pdbx_strand_id
1 'polypeptide(L)'
;MDATDLLLHPVRLRIVHALSGGRTHSASELCDHLADVPRTSIYRHLGLLVEGEMLEVAGERKVRGAIERSYRLRADRPTIAPEAGATMTPDEHRRGFATAMAVLIAEFNAYLDQTDADPYADSVSYRQATLWLTPDELATMLAGLRDVVTPFAANTPGEDRRPYRISPILFPGESP
;
A
#
# COMPACT_ATOMS: atom_id res chain seq x y z
N MET A 1 -3.73 4.96 18.62
CA MET A 1 -2.54 5.08 17.73
C MET A 1 -3.00 5.86 16.51
N ASP A 2 -2.28 6.90 16.13
CA ASP A 2 -2.64 7.70 14.95
C ASP A 2 -2.48 6.90 13.66
N ALA A 3 -3.26 7.25 12.61
CA ALA A 3 -3.19 6.60 11.29
C ALA A 3 -1.78 6.70 10.68
N THR A 4 -1.09 7.82 10.93
CA THR A 4 0.29 8.03 10.50
C THR A 4 1.23 7.02 11.16
N ASP A 5 1.17 6.87 12.48
CA ASP A 5 1.97 5.87 13.22
C ASP A 5 1.68 4.43 12.77
N LEU A 6 0.41 4.14 12.45
CA LEU A 6 0.03 2.82 11.94
C LEU A 6 0.67 2.52 10.59
N LEU A 7 0.69 3.48 9.67
CA LEU A 7 1.15 3.28 8.30
C LEU A 7 2.66 3.46 8.11
N LEU A 8 3.35 4.15 9.03
CA LEU A 8 4.81 4.29 9.00
C LEU A 8 5.60 3.01 9.37
N HIS A 9 4.94 1.88 9.52
CA HIS A 9 5.59 0.60 9.79
C HIS A 9 5.55 -0.30 8.54
N PRO A 10 6.72 -0.80 8.04
CA PRO A 10 6.79 -1.53 6.76
C PRO A 10 5.85 -2.72 6.68
N VAL A 11 5.80 -3.57 7.72
CA VAL A 11 4.93 -4.76 7.73
C VAL A 11 3.45 -4.37 7.69
N ARG A 12 3.04 -3.33 8.44
CA ARG A 12 1.65 -2.88 8.44
C ARG A 12 1.26 -2.30 7.07
N LEU A 13 2.13 -1.52 6.46
CA LEU A 13 1.90 -0.97 5.13
C LEU A 13 1.76 -2.09 4.07
N ARG A 14 2.59 -3.13 4.14
CA ARG A 14 2.49 -4.31 3.26
C ARG A 14 1.18 -5.07 3.46
N ILE A 15 0.71 -5.25 4.71
CA ILE A 15 -0.61 -5.86 5.00
C ILE A 15 -1.73 -5.01 4.38
N VAL A 16 -1.70 -3.69 4.56
CA VAL A 16 -2.68 -2.77 3.96
C VAL A 16 -2.67 -2.87 2.43
N HIS A 17 -1.49 -2.94 1.82
CA HIS A 17 -1.36 -3.14 0.37
C HIS A 17 -1.92 -4.49 -0.09
N ALA A 18 -1.65 -5.58 0.64
CA ALA A 18 -2.18 -6.90 0.32
C ALA A 18 -3.72 -6.91 0.31
N LEU A 19 -4.35 -6.12 1.18
CA LEU A 19 -5.81 -6.01 1.33
C LEU A 19 -6.42 -4.88 0.47
N SER A 20 -5.63 -4.11 -0.28
CA SER A 20 -6.13 -3.02 -1.13
C SER A 20 -6.90 -3.56 -2.33
N GLY A 21 -7.76 -2.72 -2.93
CA GLY A 21 -8.59 -3.11 -4.08
C GLY A 21 -9.74 -4.05 -3.71
N GLY A 22 -10.29 -3.94 -2.48
CA GLY A 22 -11.43 -4.73 -2.02
C GLY A 22 -11.12 -6.19 -1.68
N ARG A 23 -9.83 -6.55 -1.55
CA ARG A 23 -9.41 -7.92 -1.23
C ARG A 23 -9.68 -8.28 0.22
N THR A 24 -9.97 -9.56 0.43
CA THR A 24 -10.12 -10.17 1.75
C THR A 24 -9.14 -11.34 1.84
N HIS A 25 -8.32 -11.38 2.89
CA HIS A 25 -7.39 -12.48 3.16
C HIS A 25 -7.51 -12.96 4.60
N SER A 26 -7.34 -14.27 4.79
CA SER A 26 -7.14 -14.85 6.11
C SER A 26 -5.74 -14.52 6.66
N ALA A 27 -5.56 -14.67 7.97
CA ALA A 27 -4.23 -14.51 8.57
C ALA A 27 -3.21 -15.50 7.98
N SER A 28 -3.63 -16.71 7.60
CA SER A 28 -2.75 -17.70 6.97
C SER A 28 -2.30 -17.25 5.59
N GLU A 29 -3.25 -16.81 4.73
CA GLU A 29 -2.93 -16.29 3.39
C GLU A 29 -2.01 -15.07 3.46
N LEU A 30 -2.19 -14.17 4.44
CA LEU A 30 -1.27 -13.06 4.64
C LEU A 30 0.13 -13.52 5.09
N CYS A 31 0.21 -14.58 5.90
CA CYS A 31 1.51 -15.17 6.25
C CYS A 31 2.21 -15.79 5.04
N ASP A 32 1.47 -16.40 4.14
CA ASP A 32 2.02 -17.01 2.93
C ASP A 32 2.43 -15.92 1.91
N HIS A 33 1.64 -14.85 1.82
CA HIS A 33 1.94 -13.68 0.96
C HIS A 33 3.15 -12.85 1.45
N LEU A 34 3.37 -12.81 2.77
CA LEU A 34 4.48 -12.10 3.42
C LEU A 34 5.46 -13.09 4.06
N ALA A 35 5.90 -14.08 3.29
CA ALA A 35 6.69 -15.22 3.78
C ALA A 35 8.04 -14.84 4.42
N ASP A 36 8.57 -13.66 4.09
CA ASP A 36 9.76 -13.07 4.69
C ASP A 36 9.53 -12.49 6.10
N VAL A 37 8.26 -12.37 6.53
CA VAL A 37 7.88 -11.83 7.85
C VAL A 37 7.49 -12.96 8.80
N PRO A 38 8.04 -13.04 10.04
CA PRO A 38 7.62 -14.05 11.00
C PRO A 38 6.11 -14.04 11.26
N ARG A 39 5.48 -15.22 11.25
CA ARG A 39 4.01 -15.37 11.45
C ARG A 39 3.51 -14.64 12.70
N THR A 40 4.23 -14.77 13.82
CA THR A 40 3.88 -14.10 15.07
C THR A 40 3.85 -12.58 14.95
N SER A 41 4.75 -12.02 14.12
CA SER A 41 4.78 -10.58 13.82
C SER A 41 3.54 -10.16 13.02
N ILE A 42 3.14 -10.95 12.01
CA ILE A 42 1.94 -10.68 11.21
C ILE A 42 0.69 -10.67 12.10
N TYR A 43 0.50 -11.67 12.95
CA TYR A 43 -0.65 -11.70 13.88
C TYR A 43 -0.69 -10.48 14.81
N ARG A 44 0.46 -10.07 15.34
CA ARG A 44 0.57 -8.86 16.17
C ARG A 44 0.18 -7.60 15.38
N HIS A 45 0.67 -7.46 14.14
CA HIS A 45 0.36 -6.30 13.31
C HIS A 45 -1.10 -6.29 12.82
N LEU A 46 -1.71 -7.43 12.56
CA LEU A 46 -3.14 -7.55 12.30
C LEU A 46 -3.96 -7.04 13.49
N GLY A 47 -3.60 -7.44 14.72
CA GLY A 47 -4.24 -6.93 15.95
C GLY A 47 -4.18 -5.40 16.04
N LEU A 48 -2.99 -4.81 15.85
CA LEU A 48 -2.80 -3.36 15.89
C LEU A 48 -3.59 -2.62 14.79
N LEU A 49 -3.69 -3.21 13.59
CA LEU A 49 -4.45 -2.61 12.49
C LEU A 49 -5.97 -2.69 12.71
N VAL A 50 -6.45 -3.74 13.36
CA VAL A 50 -7.86 -3.85 13.78
C VAL A 50 -8.17 -2.88 14.92
N GLU A 51 -7.31 -2.80 15.93
CA GLU A 51 -7.43 -1.86 17.05
C GLU A 51 -7.40 -0.40 16.58
N GLY A 52 -6.58 -0.10 15.59
CA GLY A 52 -6.51 1.22 14.95
C GLY A 52 -7.55 1.46 13.86
N GLU A 53 -8.61 0.64 13.79
CA GLU A 53 -9.73 0.76 12.85
C GLU A 53 -9.35 0.78 11.36
N MET A 54 -8.14 0.35 11.03
CA MET A 54 -7.68 0.23 9.65
C MET A 54 -8.27 -1.01 8.97
N LEU A 55 -8.38 -2.11 9.74
CA LEU A 55 -8.93 -3.38 9.30
C LEU A 55 -10.20 -3.74 10.08
N GLU A 56 -11.03 -4.57 9.45
CA GLU A 56 -12.12 -5.26 10.12
C GLU A 56 -12.08 -6.76 9.83
N VAL A 57 -12.67 -7.56 10.73
CA VAL A 57 -12.87 -8.98 10.50
C VAL A 57 -14.03 -9.15 9.52
N ALA A 58 -13.72 -9.59 8.31
CA ALA A 58 -14.69 -9.82 7.24
C ALA A 58 -15.42 -11.15 7.37
N GLY A 59 -14.83 -12.10 8.11
CA GLY A 59 -15.44 -13.42 8.33
C GLY A 59 -14.61 -14.29 9.26
N GLU A 60 -15.24 -15.32 9.79
CA GLU A 60 -14.61 -16.35 10.61
C GLU A 60 -14.96 -17.74 10.04
N ARG A 61 -13.97 -18.61 9.95
CA ARG A 61 -14.12 -19.98 9.49
C ARG A 61 -13.45 -20.95 10.46
N LYS A 62 -14.12 -22.06 10.79
CA LYS A 62 -13.52 -23.11 11.60
C LYS A 62 -12.63 -24.01 10.74
N VAL A 63 -11.33 -24.04 11.01
CA VAL A 63 -10.35 -24.83 10.29
C VAL A 63 -9.59 -25.70 11.29
N ARG A 64 -9.70 -27.02 11.16
CA ARG A 64 -9.02 -28.00 12.02
C ARG A 64 -9.20 -27.75 13.53
N GLY A 65 -10.38 -27.26 13.94
CA GLY A 65 -10.70 -27.00 15.36
C GLY A 65 -10.33 -25.59 15.85
N ALA A 66 -9.61 -24.81 15.09
CA ALA A 66 -9.31 -23.39 15.36
C ALA A 66 -10.21 -22.46 14.55
N ILE A 67 -10.44 -21.24 15.05
CA ILE A 67 -11.14 -20.18 14.30
C ILE A 67 -10.09 -19.42 13.50
N GLU A 68 -10.24 -19.47 12.18
CA GLU A 68 -9.47 -18.64 11.25
C GLU A 68 -10.29 -17.39 10.91
N ARG A 69 -9.66 -16.20 11.03
CA ARG A 69 -10.27 -14.91 10.71
C ARG A 69 -9.77 -14.41 9.37
N SER A 70 -10.70 -13.89 8.58
CA SER A 70 -10.39 -13.15 7.36
C SER A 70 -10.53 -11.66 7.62
N TYR A 71 -9.67 -10.88 7.00
CA TYR A 71 -9.55 -9.43 7.21
C TYR A 71 -9.75 -8.70 5.89
N ARG A 72 -10.30 -7.50 5.97
CA ARG A 72 -10.35 -6.54 4.86
C ARG A 72 -10.12 -5.11 5.38
N LEU A 73 -9.81 -4.22 4.47
CA LEU A 73 -9.77 -2.80 4.80
C LEU A 73 -11.18 -2.29 5.10
N ARG A 74 -11.33 -1.49 6.15
CA ARG A 74 -12.56 -0.78 6.42
C ARG A 74 -12.83 0.26 5.34
N ALA A 75 -14.09 0.47 4.97
CA ALA A 75 -14.48 1.49 3.99
C ALA A 75 -14.25 2.91 4.52
N ASP A 76 -14.49 3.08 5.83
CA ASP A 76 -14.34 4.33 6.60
C ASP A 76 -12.99 4.43 7.35
N ARG A 77 -12.00 3.65 6.92
CA ARG A 77 -10.68 3.60 7.58
C ARG A 77 -10.04 4.98 7.68
N PRO A 78 -9.25 5.20 8.73
CA PRO A 78 -8.41 6.38 8.82
C PRO A 78 -7.48 6.47 7.60
N THR A 79 -7.45 7.62 6.96
CA THR A 79 -6.48 7.95 5.91
C THR A 79 -5.51 8.99 6.47
N ILE A 80 -4.28 8.97 5.97
CA ILE A 80 -3.39 10.11 6.24
C ILE A 80 -4.00 11.30 5.48
N ALA A 81 -4.67 12.17 6.21
CA ALA A 81 -5.20 13.39 5.64
C ALA A 81 -4.03 14.23 5.08
N PRO A 82 -4.21 14.95 3.97
CA PRO A 82 -3.17 15.85 3.45
C PRO A 82 -2.63 16.82 4.52
N GLU A 83 -3.50 17.23 5.45
CA GLU A 83 -3.18 18.13 6.56
C GLU A 83 -2.22 17.49 7.60
N ALA A 84 -2.27 16.15 7.76
CA ALA A 84 -1.34 15.45 8.65
C ALA A 84 0.11 15.57 8.15
N GLY A 85 0.31 15.58 6.82
CA GLY A 85 1.62 15.85 6.23
C GLY A 85 2.15 17.25 6.55
N ALA A 86 1.28 18.24 6.66
CA ALA A 86 1.67 19.61 6.94
C ALA A 86 2.24 19.82 8.37
N THR A 87 1.95 18.91 9.29
CA THR A 87 2.44 18.96 10.70
C THR A 87 3.65 18.06 10.95
N MET A 88 4.03 17.24 9.98
CA MET A 88 5.19 16.34 10.08
C MET A 88 6.51 17.13 10.05
N THR A 89 7.43 16.75 10.90
CA THR A 89 8.81 17.24 10.84
C THR A 89 9.57 16.67 9.64
N PRO A 90 10.66 17.32 9.19
CA PRO A 90 11.50 16.78 8.11
C PRO A 90 12.01 15.35 8.39
N ASP A 91 12.27 14.99 9.66
CA ASP A 91 12.72 13.65 10.02
C ASP A 91 11.60 12.61 9.95
N GLU A 92 10.36 12.99 10.22
CA GLU A 92 9.19 12.14 10.01
C GLU A 92 8.95 11.91 8.53
N HIS A 93 9.07 12.94 7.68
CA HIS A 93 9.02 12.79 6.23
C HIS A 93 10.13 11.86 5.71
N ARG A 94 11.38 11.99 6.19
CA ARG A 94 12.47 11.06 5.81
C ARG A 94 12.16 9.61 6.17
N ARG A 95 11.66 9.38 7.41
CA ARG A 95 11.26 8.03 7.84
C ARG A 95 10.11 7.48 7.02
N GLY A 96 9.08 8.29 6.77
CA GLY A 96 7.92 7.92 5.95
C GLY A 96 8.32 7.54 4.53
N PHE A 97 9.14 8.37 3.90
CA PHE A 97 9.65 8.10 2.56
C PHE A 97 10.51 6.82 2.52
N ALA A 98 11.45 6.68 3.46
CA ALA A 98 12.29 5.47 3.54
C ALA A 98 11.43 4.20 3.74
N THR A 99 10.39 4.28 4.58
CA THR A 99 9.43 3.17 4.78
C THR A 99 8.68 2.83 3.49
N ALA A 100 8.16 3.83 2.79
CA ALA A 100 7.44 3.62 1.54
C ALA A 100 8.34 2.99 0.47
N MET A 101 9.59 3.44 0.37
CA MET A 101 10.57 2.87 -0.57
C MET A 101 10.95 1.44 -0.21
N ALA A 102 11.19 1.14 1.07
CA ALA A 102 11.49 -0.22 1.51
C ALA A 102 10.35 -1.19 1.18
N VAL A 103 9.10 -0.77 1.37
CA VAL A 103 7.92 -1.56 1.01
C VAL A 103 7.82 -1.76 -0.50
N LEU A 104 8.02 -0.70 -1.28
CA LEU A 104 7.98 -0.79 -2.75
C LEU A 104 9.05 -1.74 -3.29
N ILE A 105 10.27 -1.67 -2.76
CA ILE A 105 11.36 -2.59 -3.11
C ILE A 105 11.01 -4.04 -2.76
N ALA A 106 10.48 -4.29 -1.55
CA ALA A 106 10.09 -5.62 -1.12
C ALA A 106 8.98 -6.22 -2.00
N GLU A 107 7.96 -5.43 -2.34
CA GLU A 107 6.88 -5.86 -3.23
C GLU A 107 7.36 -6.11 -4.66
N PHE A 108 8.27 -5.29 -5.16
CA PHE A 108 8.85 -5.48 -6.50
C PHE A 108 9.74 -6.73 -6.56
N ASN A 109 10.55 -6.98 -5.55
CA ASN A 109 11.34 -8.22 -5.46
C ASN A 109 10.43 -9.45 -5.39
N ALA A 110 9.36 -9.41 -4.57
CA ALA A 110 8.39 -10.49 -4.51
C ALA A 110 7.66 -10.73 -5.85
N TYR A 111 7.48 -9.70 -6.66
CA TYR A 111 7.00 -9.86 -8.04
C TYR A 111 8.04 -10.57 -8.90
N LEU A 112 9.32 -10.16 -8.85
CA LEU A 112 10.40 -10.76 -9.64
C LEU A 112 10.68 -12.23 -9.27
N ASP A 113 10.38 -12.64 -8.05
CA ASP A 113 10.53 -14.01 -7.56
C ASP A 113 9.42 -14.95 -8.07
N GLN A 114 8.37 -14.43 -8.75
CA GLN A 114 7.33 -15.25 -9.37
C GLN A 114 7.87 -15.94 -10.62
N THR A 115 7.47 -17.20 -10.83
CA THR A 115 7.96 -18.04 -11.93
C THR A 115 7.62 -17.49 -13.31
N ASP A 116 6.52 -16.74 -13.43
CA ASP A 116 5.95 -16.17 -14.63
C ASP A 116 6.17 -14.66 -14.76
N ALA A 117 7.04 -14.07 -13.93
CA ALA A 117 7.34 -12.65 -14.01
C ALA A 117 8.01 -12.29 -15.34
N ASP A 118 7.39 -11.41 -16.11
CA ASP A 118 7.96 -10.81 -17.31
C ASP A 118 7.82 -9.29 -17.25
N PRO A 119 8.84 -8.57 -16.75
CA PRO A 119 8.78 -7.12 -16.60
C PRO A 119 8.44 -6.36 -17.87
N TYR A 120 8.81 -6.89 -19.03
CA TYR A 120 8.51 -6.24 -20.30
C TYR A 120 7.04 -6.44 -20.71
N ALA A 121 6.56 -7.68 -20.69
CA ALA A 121 5.17 -8.00 -21.01
C ALA A 121 4.19 -7.40 -20.00
N ASP A 122 4.59 -7.35 -18.72
CA ASP A 122 3.80 -6.77 -17.63
C ASP A 122 3.86 -5.23 -17.59
N SER A 123 4.50 -4.58 -18.56
CA SER A 123 4.60 -3.13 -18.68
C SER A 123 5.25 -2.44 -17.45
N VAL A 124 6.21 -3.12 -16.81
CA VAL A 124 6.94 -2.54 -15.68
C VAL A 124 7.66 -1.25 -16.10
N SER A 125 7.50 -0.21 -15.30
CA SER A 125 8.13 1.08 -15.55
C SER A 125 8.62 1.72 -14.26
N TYR A 126 9.85 2.21 -14.27
CA TYR A 126 10.49 2.97 -13.20
C TYR A 126 11.16 4.25 -13.73
N ARG A 127 10.46 4.90 -14.66
CA ARG A 127 10.94 6.13 -15.30
C ARG A 127 10.94 7.29 -14.31
N GLN A 128 11.99 8.10 -14.38
CA GLN A 128 12.11 9.36 -13.67
C GLN A 128 12.28 10.48 -14.67
N ALA A 129 11.70 11.65 -14.37
CA ALA A 129 11.83 12.84 -15.19
C ALA A 129 11.91 14.08 -14.28
N THR A 130 12.68 15.07 -14.69
CA THR A 130 12.65 16.41 -14.10
C THR A 130 11.79 17.30 -14.98
N LEU A 131 10.78 17.90 -14.38
CA LEU A 131 9.85 18.81 -15.06
C LEU A 131 9.97 20.20 -14.43
N TRP A 132 10.02 21.21 -15.28
CA TRP A 132 10.00 22.61 -14.85
C TRP A 132 8.56 23.10 -14.92
N LEU A 133 7.94 23.32 -13.75
CA LEU A 133 6.51 23.59 -13.65
C LEU A 133 6.26 24.86 -12.85
N THR A 134 5.36 25.69 -13.33
CA THR A 134 4.74 26.72 -12.51
C THR A 134 3.77 26.06 -11.50
N PRO A 135 3.34 26.77 -10.44
CA PRO A 135 2.33 26.23 -9.51
C PRO A 135 1.04 25.78 -10.21
N ASP A 136 0.57 26.51 -11.22
CA ASP A 136 -0.66 26.19 -11.95
C ASP A 136 -0.49 24.96 -12.85
N GLU A 137 0.66 24.82 -13.50
CA GLU A 137 1.00 23.62 -14.29
C GLU A 137 1.12 22.38 -13.40
N LEU A 138 1.73 22.51 -12.21
CA LEU A 138 1.80 21.44 -11.21
C LEU A 138 0.40 21.01 -10.77
N ALA A 139 -0.46 21.98 -10.42
CA ALA A 139 -1.84 21.70 -10.01
C ALA A 139 -2.63 20.99 -11.13
N THR A 140 -2.46 21.45 -12.37
CA THR A 140 -3.09 20.84 -13.56
C THR A 140 -2.62 19.40 -13.79
N MET A 141 -1.32 19.17 -13.70
CA MET A 141 -0.73 17.84 -13.84
C MET A 141 -1.23 16.87 -12.76
N LEU A 142 -1.29 17.31 -11.50
CA LEU A 142 -1.78 16.48 -10.38
C LEU A 142 -3.27 16.17 -10.53
N ALA A 143 -4.08 17.12 -10.99
CA ALA A 143 -5.48 16.89 -11.31
C ALA A 143 -5.63 15.85 -12.42
N GLY A 144 -4.92 16.01 -13.53
CA GLY A 144 -4.95 15.06 -14.64
C GLY A 144 -4.49 13.64 -14.25
N LEU A 145 -3.45 13.51 -13.43
CA LEU A 145 -3.03 12.20 -12.90
C LEU A 145 -4.14 11.54 -12.05
N ARG A 146 -4.83 12.32 -11.23
CA ARG A 146 -5.96 11.85 -10.42
C ARG A 146 -7.11 11.40 -11.31
N ASP A 147 -7.47 12.20 -12.31
CA ASP A 147 -8.57 11.91 -13.24
C ASP A 147 -8.32 10.62 -14.03
N VAL A 148 -7.07 10.35 -14.41
CA VAL A 148 -6.68 9.11 -15.08
C VAL A 148 -6.77 7.91 -14.14
N VAL A 149 -6.37 8.02 -12.88
CA VAL A 149 -6.27 6.87 -11.95
C VAL A 149 -7.61 6.55 -11.28
N THR A 150 -8.41 7.56 -10.93
CA THR A 150 -9.65 7.40 -10.14
C THR A 150 -10.63 6.38 -10.72
N PRO A 151 -10.92 6.33 -12.04
CA PRO A 151 -11.83 5.35 -12.59
C PRO A 151 -11.42 3.90 -12.36
N PHE A 152 -10.11 3.64 -12.31
CA PHE A 152 -9.57 2.29 -12.11
C PHE A 152 -9.44 1.93 -10.63
N ALA A 153 -9.34 2.91 -9.74
CA ALA A 153 -9.24 2.68 -8.29
C ALA A 153 -10.49 2.02 -7.69
N ALA A 154 -11.65 2.18 -8.34
CA ALA A 154 -12.91 1.54 -7.95
C ALA A 154 -13.04 0.07 -8.44
N ASN A 155 -12.13 -0.41 -9.28
CA ASN A 155 -12.17 -1.78 -9.77
C ASN A 155 -11.94 -2.79 -8.66
N THR A 156 -12.70 -3.88 -8.67
CA THR A 156 -12.54 -5.03 -7.78
C THR A 156 -11.83 -6.18 -8.51
N PRO A 157 -11.26 -7.16 -7.77
CA PRO A 157 -10.71 -8.37 -8.38
C PRO A 157 -11.71 -9.07 -9.31
N GLY A 158 -11.22 -9.66 -10.40
CA GLY A 158 -12.00 -10.40 -11.41
C GLY A 158 -11.10 -11.31 -12.22
N GLU A 159 -11.67 -12.24 -13.00
CA GLU A 159 -10.92 -13.26 -13.76
C GLU A 159 -9.92 -12.63 -14.74
N ASP A 160 -10.28 -11.52 -15.38
CA ASP A 160 -9.44 -10.81 -16.36
C ASP A 160 -8.68 -9.61 -15.76
N ARG A 161 -8.60 -9.50 -14.42
CA ARG A 161 -7.95 -8.37 -13.75
C ARG A 161 -6.77 -8.80 -12.91
N ARG A 162 -5.61 -8.26 -13.24
CA ARG A 162 -4.39 -8.41 -12.43
C ARG A 162 -4.17 -7.15 -11.58
N PRO A 163 -3.66 -7.29 -10.35
CA PRO A 163 -3.30 -6.13 -9.52
C PRO A 163 -2.02 -5.47 -10.04
N TYR A 164 -2.07 -4.16 -10.28
CA TYR A 164 -0.90 -3.35 -10.58
C TYR A 164 -0.65 -2.35 -9.47
N ARG A 165 0.62 -2.18 -9.09
CA ARG A 165 1.05 -1.16 -8.15
C ARG A 165 1.49 0.09 -8.92
N ILE A 166 0.85 1.23 -8.65
CA ILE A 166 1.31 2.54 -9.12
C ILE A 166 1.74 3.37 -7.92
N SER A 167 2.92 3.98 -7.99
CA SER A 167 3.52 4.78 -6.91
C SER A 167 4.12 6.06 -7.47
N PRO A 168 3.31 7.08 -7.73
CA PRO A 168 3.82 8.40 -8.12
C PRO A 168 4.57 9.03 -6.96
N ILE A 169 5.81 9.43 -7.21
CA ILE A 169 6.67 10.13 -6.26
C ILE A 169 6.99 11.48 -6.87
N LEU A 170 6.66 12.55 -6.15
CA LEU A 170 6.87 13.91 -6.57
C LEU A 170 7.42 14.74 -5.42
N PHE A 171 8.50 15.44 -5.67
CA PHE A 171 9.09 16.42 -4.74
C PHE A 171 9.88 17.46 -5.53
N PRO A 172 10.09 18.68 -5.01
CA PRO A 172 10.93 19.68 -5.66
C PRO A 172 12.36 19.17 -5.84
N GLY A 173 12.92 19.37 -7.04
CA GLY A 173 14.33 19.17 -7.30
C GLY A 173 15.19 20.35 -6.83
N GLU A 174 16.51 20.25 -7.01
CA GLU A 174 17.43 21.37 -6.78
C GLU A 174 17.16 22.46 -7.81
N SER A 175 17.06 23.68 -7.35
CA SER A 175 17.06 24.86 -8.24
C SER A 175 18.49 25.17 -8.65
N PRO A 176 18.74 25.62 -9.90
CA PRO A 176 20.05 26.00 -10.36
C PRO A 176 20.64 27.20 -9.62
#